data_5b3584dad11d1655c92e8827d090a730
#
_entry.id   5b3584dad11d1655c92e8827d090a730
#
_cell.length_a   1.000
_cell.length_b   1.000
_cell.length_c   1.000
_cell.angle_alpha   90.00
_cell.angle_beta   90.00
_cell.angle_gamma   90.00
#
_symmetry.space_group_name_H-M   'P 1'
#
loop_
_entity.id
_entity.type
_entity.pdbx_description
1 polymer ?
#
loop_
_entity_poly.entity_id
_entity_poly.type
_entity_poly.pdbx_seq_one_letter_code
_entity_poly.pdbx_strand_id
1 'polypeptide(L)'
;MSTRNAFRHDRKPGEGTASSGFAVFWRRPGKFCLEPGKPLQKRRAVKYQHNQKLCNIKENNLGMYRASVLAGLVRRARGMAGAFRPAMPDEVAFMGIFGAMTTAVSGLTAQSYALENISGNIANSRTVGFKRVDTTFSTLIPDLPKGREIAGSVGAFSRGTATVQGDFLNSQIGTHVAISGEGFFAVRERSAFVDGSPVFSGAAVYTRRGDFELSNNGYLVNGSGYYLQGYLIDPNTGSATGSALEILRITNDNLPARATRQLEYRGNLPSYPRTEVANASLPGSELLSGAAYTGATIAASDETGFVDRTIAGQSVTVYNAIGTPIDVQMRWGKTSNSPATWSLYYLSDNNATGATAKWTRVSNAVQFDTNGRMTAPASGILTQAFTVDGATSSAVDINFGLTGLTQFADANGSVNVNTLNQDGYPSGTRTGVEIGEGGRLMGIYSNGQTVALAQIPIAQFPADSLLKRKDGGVFEETLESGQPIFSDGGRNVIGGTLEGSNADVADEFSKMIVTQQAYSANTRIITTAQQMLQDVMNIVR
;
A
#
# COMPACT_ATOMS: atom_id res chain seq x y z
N MET A 1 48.86 -24.42 -20.10
CA MET A 1 48.73 -25.04 -21.41
C MET A 1 47.29 -24.69 -21.84
N SER A 2 47.11 -23.63 -22.59
CA SER A 2 47.11 -23.48 -24.04
C SER A 2 45.89 -24.17 -24.63
N THR A 3 44.94 -23.58 -25.33
CA THR A 3 44.87 -22.53 -26.39
C THR A 3 43.40 -22.23 -26.64
N ARG A 4 42.94 -21.01 -26.67
CA ARG A 4 42.60 -20.11 -27.81
C ARG A 4 41.97 -20.82 -29.03
N ASN A 5 40.73 -20.40 -29.39
CA ASN A 5 40.49 -19.72 -30.66
C ASN A 5 39.09 -19.10 -30.80
N ALA A 6 39.12 -17.87 -31.22
CA ALA A 6 38.06 -17.01 -31.69
C ALA A 6 37.71 -17.33 -33.16
N PHE A 7 36.47 -17.05 -33.58
CA PHE A 7 36.20 -16.57 -34.97
C PHE A 7 34.97 -15.62 -34.99
N ARG A 8 35.19 -14.50 -35.58
CA ARG A 8 34.36 -13.38 -36.03
C ARG A 8 33.69 -13.72 -37.37
N HIS A 9 32.53 -13.17 -37.66
CA HIS A 9 32.11 -12.50 -38.91
C HIS A 9 30.66 -12.03 -38.79
N ASP A 10 30.40 -10.76 -38.69
CA ASP A 10 30.03 -9.72 -39.68
C ASP A 10 29.04 -10.18 -40.77
N ARG A 11 27.89 -9.50 -40.81
CA ARG A 11 27.31 -8.70 -41.91
C ARG A 11 25.91 -8.18 -41.65
N LYS A 12 25.74 -6.87 -41.68
CA LYS A 12 24.55 -6.08 -42.07
C LYS A 12 24.60 -5.88 -43.61
N PRO A 13 23.67 -5.21 -44.32
CA PRO A 13 22.33 -4.68 -43.97
C PRO A 13 21.30 -4.90 -45.11
N GLY A 14 20.06 -4.41 -44.94
CA GLY A 14 19.06 -4.32 -46.01
C GLY A 14 17.85 -3.44 -45.61
N GLU A 15 17.80 -2.33 -46.25
CA GLU A 15 16.81 -1.23 -46.18
C GLU A 15 15.42 -1.62 -46.68
N GLY A 16 14.39 -0.86 -46.22
CA GLY A 16 13.06 -0.91 -46.80
C GLY A 16 12.07 -0.01 -46.05
N THR A 17 12.13 1.23 -46.32
CA THR A 17 11.18 2.35 -46.43
C THR A 17 9.68 2.07 -46.46
N ALA A 18 8.92 2.92 -45.77
CA ALA A 18 7.71 3.71 -46.08
C ALA A 18 6.77 3.77 -44.90
N SER A 19 6.56 4.90 -44.29
CA SER A 19 5.81 6.10 -44.64
C SER A 19 4.34 6.07 -44.19
N SER A 20 3.99 7.13 -43.42
CA SER A 20 2.67 7.78 -43.25
C SER A 20 1.68 7.07 -42.31
N GLY A 21 1.05 7.70 -41.35
CA GLY A 21 0.34 8.92 -41.35
C GLY A 21 -0.27 9.24 -39.97
N PHE A 22 -0.15 10.48 -39.63
CA PHE A 22 -0.86 11.17 -38.58
C PHE A 22 -2.36 11.16 -38.81
N ALA A 23 -3.18 10.90 -37.81
CA ALA A 23 -4.54 11.38 -37.74
C ALA A 23 -4.96 11.67 -36.29
N VAL A 24 -4.96 12.95 -35.98
CA VAL A 24 -5.60 13.57 -34.83
C VAL A 24 -7.10 13.57 -35.08
N PHE A 25 -7.90 12.98 -34.19
CA PHE A 25 -9.36 13.17 -34.22
C PHE A 25 -9.84 13.75 -32.88
N TRP A 26 -10.14 15.02 -32.93
CA TRP A 26 -11.04 15.72 -32.01
C TRP A 26 -12.50 15.29 -32.28
N ARG A 27 -13.23 14.89 -31.25
CA ARG A 27 -14.68 14.84 -31.29
C ARG A 27 -15.31 15.55 -30.10
N ARG A 28 -16.10 16.57 -30.42
CA ARG A 28 -17.00 17.31 -29.54
C ARG A 28 -18.27 16.49 -29.21
N PRO A 29 -18.98 16.82 -28.11
CA PRO A 29 -20.09 16.05 -27.59
C PRO A 29 -21.39 16.32 -28.32
N GLY A 30 -22.09 15.26 -28.72
CA GLY A 30 -23.44 15.28 -29.26
C GLY A 30 -24.50 15.06 -28.20
N LYS A 31 -25.50 15.90 -28.20
CA LYS A 31 -26.76 15.82 -27.47
C LYS A 31 -27.54 14.58 -27.89
N PHE A 32 -28.08 13.82 -26.96
CA PHE A 32 -29.16 12.88 -27.23
C PHE A 32 -30.37 13.21 -26.36
N CYS A 33 -31.47 13.56 -27.05
CA CYS A 33 -32.83 13.53 -26.52
C CYS A 33 -33.33 12.09 -26.50
N LEU A 34 -33.98 11.68 -25.44
CA LEU A 34 -34.87 10.52 -25.43
C LEU A 34 -36.10 10.81 -24.59
N GLU A 35 -37.23 10.67 -25.25
CA GLU A 35 -38.60 10.75 -24.73
C GLU A 35 -39.05 9.44 -24.03
N PRO A 36 -40.25 9.41 -23.38
CA PRO A 36 -40.47 8.72 -22.13
C PRO A 36 -41.34 7.44 -22.22
N GLY A 37 -41.18 6.55 -21.26
CA GLY A 37 -42.05 5.38 -21.06
C GLY A 37 -42.14 5.00 -19.57
N LYS A 38 -43.32 5.20 -18.99
CA LYS A 38 -43.82 4.98 -17.63
C LYS A 38 -43.85 3.50 -17.20
N PRO A 39 -44.34 3.13 -15.97
CA PRO A 39 -44.22 3.69 -14.59
C PRO A 39 -43.97 2.64 -13.47
N LEU A 40 -44.08 3.09 -12.18
CA LEU A 40 -44.28 2.36 -10.89
C LEU A 40 -43.01 2.21 -10.05
N GLN A 41 -42.91 2.56 -8.80
CA GLN A 41 -43.83 2.77 -7.67
C GLN A 41 -43.10 3.48 -6.52
N LYS A 42 -43.85 4.42 -5.91
CA LYS A 42 -43.78 4.91 -4.54
C LYS A 42 -42.89 4.24 -3.51
N ARG A 43 -42.01 5.02 -2.82
CA ARG A 43 -42.16 5.27 -1.38
C ARG A 43 -41.08 6.22 -0.83
N ARG A 44 -41.57 7.26 -0.12
CA ARG A 44 -40.95 8.09 0.92
C ARG A 44 -39.89 9.10 0.54
N ALA A 45 -40.37 10.26 0.10
CA ALA A 45 -39.73 11.55 0.34
C ALA A 45 -40.41 12.20 1.56
N VAL A 46 -39.68 12.40 2.64
CA VAL A 46 -40.06 13.28 3.75
C VAL A 46 -38.83 14.06 4.17
N LYS A 47 -39.00 15.40 4.12
CA LYS A 47 -38.23 16.46 4.78
C LYS A 47 -36.78 16.75 4.27
N TYR A 48 -36.71 17.75 3.38
CA TYR A 48 -35.74 18.85 3.48
C TYR A 48 -36.27 20.04 2.65
N GLN A 49 -37.29 20.73 3.20
CA GLN A 49 -37.68 22.08 2.81
C GLN A 49 -37.66 22.93 4.08
N HIS A 50 -36.51 23.46 4.44
CA HIS A 50 -36.40 24.65 5.28
C HIS A 50 -34.94 25.11 5.24
N ASN A 51 -34.61 25.99 4.33
CA ASN A 51 -33.54 27.00 4.44
C ASN A 51 -33.15 27.57 3.07
N GLN A 52 -34.14 28.04 2.32
CA GLN A 52 -33.90 28.95 1.19
C GLN A 52 -34.88 30.12 1.24
N LYS A 53 -34.88 30.87 2.33
CA LYS A 53 -35.62 32.13 2.46
C LYS A 53 -34.93 33.11 3.41
N LEU A 54 -33.64 33.34 3.26
CA LEU A 54 -32.92 34.37 4.01
C LEU A 54 -31.69 34.92 3.27
N CYS A 55 -31.78 35.08 1.95
CA CYS A 55 -30.70 35.73 1.19
C CYS A 55 -31.19 36.64 0.04
N ASN A 56 -32.39 37.22 0.16
CA ASN A 56 -32.90 38.20 -0.81
C ASN A 56 -33.65 39.35 -0.13
N ILE A 57 -33.06 39.99 0.87
CA ILE A 57 -33.50 41.31 1.34
C ILE A 57 -32.25 42.07 1.80
N LYS A 58 -31.47 42.64 0.91
CA LYS A 58 -30.52 43.72 1.20
C LYS A 58 -29.87 44.30 -0.07
N GLU A 59 -30.65 44.51 -1.11
CA GLU A 59 -30.27 45.41 -2.21
C GLU A 59 -31.54 46.09 -2.71
N ASN A 60 -31.99 47.14 -2.05
CA ASN A 60 -32.87 48.21 -2.53
C ASN A 60 -33.21 49.09 -1.31
N ASN A 61 -32.30 49.98 -0.95
CA ASN A 61 -32.59 51.21 -0.26
C ASN A 61 -31.28 51.96 0.06
N LEU A 62 -30.60 52.44 -0.95
CA LEU A 62 -29.56 53.49 -0.79
C LEU A 62 -29.50 54.35 -2.04
N GLY A 63 -30.62 54.97 -2.34
CA GLY A 63 -30.76 55.92 -3.45
C GLY A 63 -31.87 56.89 -3.18
N MET A 64 -31.73 57.76 -2.21
CA MET A 64 -32.46 59.04 -2.03
C MET A 64 -32.12 59.65 -0.67
N TYR A 65 -30.95 60.25 -0.57
CA TYR A 65 -30.65 61.30 0.40
C TYR A 65 -29.32 61.99 0.02
N ARG A 66 -29.30 62.60 -1.17
CA ARG A 66 -28.26 63.57 -1.55
C ARG A 66 -28.91 64.65 -2.40
N ALA A 67 -29.47 65.64 -1.78
CA ALA A 67 -29.68 66.99 -2.34
C ALA A 67 -30.50 67.78 -1.34
N SER A 68 -29.84 68.46 -0.42
CA SER A 68 -30.30 69.69 0.22
C SER A 68 -29.59 69.87 1.55
N VAL A 69 -28.40 70.39 1.53
CA VAL A 69 -27.77 71.27 2.54
C VAL A 69 -26.38 71.63 2.00
N LEU A 70 -26.31 72.43 0.97
CA LEU A 70 -25.06 73.10 0.55
C LEU A 70 -25.42 74.40 -0.20
N ALA A 71 -26.08 75.29 0.53
CA ALA A 71 -26.22 76.69 0.12
C ALA A 71 -26.45 77.54 1.36
N GLY A 72 -25.39 78.00 1.96
CA GLY A 72 -25.51 78.98 3.02
C GLY A 72 -24.32 78.94 3.99
N LEU A 73 -23.16 79.46 3.57
CA LEU A 73 -22.14 80.07 4.43
C LEU A 73 -20.81 80.30 3.68
N VAL A 74 -20.92 81.03 2.57
CA VAL A 74 -19.74 81.69 1.96
C VAL A 74 -20.05 83.19 1.94
N ARG A 75 -19.77 83.86 3.03
CA ARG A 75 -19.50 85.33 3.13
C ARG A 75 -19.21 85.67 4.54
N ARG A 76 -17.93 85.68 4.88
CA ARG A 76 -17.22 86.67 5.79
C ARG A 76 -15.99 86.03 6.41
N ALA A 77 -14.88 86.28 5.81
CA ALA A 77 -13.66 86.72 6.50
C ALA A 77 -12.50 86.80 5.49
N ARG A 78 -12.52 87.87 4.71
CA ARG A 78 -11.27 88.41 4.17
C ARG A 78 -10.72 89.34 5.29
N GLY A 79 -9.50 89.04 5.71
CA GLY A 79 -8.76 89.99 6.51
C GLY A 79 -7.95 89.30 7.64
N MET A 80 -6.75 89.00 7.37
CA MET A 80 -5.51 89.17 8.11
C MET A 80 -4.52 88.06 7.66
N ALA A 81 -3.72 88.47 6.68
CA ALA A 81 -2.47 87.80 6.37
C ALA A 81 -1.48 88.14 7.51
N GLY A 82 -1.22 87.18 8.35
CA GLY A 82 -0.14 87.20 9.36
C GLY A 82 0.58 85.87 9.22
N ALA A 83 1.80 85.91 8.70
CA ALA A 83 2.73 84.84 8.64
C ALA A 83 2.99 84.20 10.01
N PHE A 84 2.45 83.00 10.24
CA PHE A 84 2.99 82.09 11.23
C PHE A 84 3.34 80.82 10.53
N ARG A 85 4.60 80.63 10.12
CA ARG A 85 5.19 79.34 9.87
C ARG A 85 5.39 78.71 11.24
N PRO A 86 4.69 77.65 11.59
CA PRO A 86 5.14 76.80 12.66
C PRO A 86 6.43 76.13 12.21
N ALA A 87 7.53 76.37 12.90
CA ALA A 87 8.71 75.52 12.84
C ALA A 87 8.23 74.07 13.10
N MET A 88 8.39 73.21 12.14
CA MET A 88 8.23 71.80 12.40
C MET A 88 9.30 71.38 13.41
N PRO A 89 8.93 70.77 14.53
CA PRO A 89 9.92 70.32 15.50
C PRO A 89 10.71 69.16 14.87
N ASP A 90 11.99 69.10 15.19
CA ASP A 90 12.99 68.08 14.87
C ASP A 90 12.64 66.64 15.30
N GLU A 91 11.43 66.41 15.79
CA GLU A 91 10.95 65.10 16.21
C GLU A 91 10.79 64.06 15.06
N VAL A 92 10.64 64.50 13.82
CA VAL A 92 10.42 63.59 12.69
C VAL A 92 11.67 62.80 12.31
N ALA A 93 12.86 63.34 12.58
CA ALA A 93 14.13 62.66 12.29
C ALA A 93 14.45 61.55 13.32
N PHE A 94 14.09 61.74 14.58
CA PHE A 94 14.28 60.73 15.63
C PHE A 94 13.40 59.50 15.45
N MET A 95 12.14 59.66 15.03
CA MET A 95 11.25 58.51 14.77
C MET A 95 11.73 57.63 13.63
N GLY A 96 12.44 58.15 12.63
CA GLY A 96 12.99 57.39 11.51
C GLY A 96 14.12 56.42 11.93
N ILE A 97 15.03 56.87 12.82
CA ILE A 97 16.18 56.06 13.28
C ILE A 97 15.70 54.92 14.20
N PHE A 98 14.80 55.20 15.13
CA PHE A 98 14.22 54.17 16.00
C PHE A 98 13.37 53.17 15.20
N GLY A 99 12.64 53.62 14.20
CA GLY A 99 11.91 52.72 13.27
C GLY A 99 12.86 51.79 12.52
N ALA A 100 13.96 52.31 11.99
CA ALA A 100 14.98 51.49 11.33
C ALA A 100 15.65 50.49 12.29
N MET A 101 15.92 50.89 13.54
CA MET A 101 16.46 49.98 14.55
C MET A 101 15.47 48.86 14.90
N THR A 102 14.20 49.14 15.13
CA THR A 102 13.18 48.13 15.45
C THR A 102 12.96 47.15 14.29
N THR A 103 12.95 47.65 13.07
CA THR A 103 12.87 46.80 11.86
C THR A 103 14.12 45.92 11.74
N ALA A 104 15.31 46.45 11.96
CA ALA A 104 16.56 45.68 11.92
C ALA A 104 16.61 44.61 13.03
N VAL A 105 16.13 44.93 14.25
CA VAL A 105 16.05 43.94 15.35
C VAL A 105 15.05 42.83 15.02
N SER A 106 13.86 43.16 14.47
CA SER A 106 12.91 42.14 14.05
C SER A 106 13.48 41.26 12.93
N GLY A 107 14.23 41.87 11.99
CA GLY A 107 14.96 41.13 10.95
C GLY A 107 16.02 40.20 11.53
N LEU A 108 16.81 40.64 12.52
CA LEU A 108 17.79 39.79 13.22
C LEU A 108 17.11 38.59 13.90
N THR A 109 16.03 38.85 14.63
CA THR A 109 15.27 37.78 15.30
C THR A 109 14.72 36.77 14.30
N ALA A 110 14.17 37.26 13.19
CA ALA A 110 13.63 36.39 12.14
C ALA A 110 14.71 35.54 11.43
N GLN A 111 15.91 36.14 11.18
CA GLN A 111 17.04 35.42 10.61
C GLN A 111 17.66 34.42 11.60
N SER A 112 17.71 34.75 12.89
CA SER A 112 18.15 33.82 13.94
C SER A 112 17.26 32.61 14.01
N TYR A 113 15.95 32.80 13.94
CA TYR A 113 14.97 31.71 13.89
C TYR A 113 15.12 30.81 12.65
N ALA A 114 15.41 31.42 11.48
CA ALA A 114 15.71 30.68 10.28
C ALA A 114 17.00 29.84 10.40
N LEU A 115 18.06 30.40 11.01
CA LEU A 115 19.31 29.68 11.29
C LEU A 115 19.10 28.49 12.23
N GLU A 116 18.22 28.62 13.22
CA GLU A 116 17.86 27.53 14.13
C GLU A 116 17.19 26.38 13.37
N ASN A 117 16.20 26.67 12.53
CA ASN A 117 15.52 25.66 11.70
C ASN A 117 16.49 24.98 10.72
N ILE A 118 17.35 25.75 10.02
CA ILE A 118 18.36 25.21 9.09
C ILE A 118 19.33 24.30 9.84
N SER A 119 19.83 24.71 11.01
CA SER A 119 20.73 23.91 11.83
C SER A 119 20.07 22.60 12.27
N GLY A 120 18.80 22.66 12.68
CA GLY A 120 17.99 21.48 13.01
C GLY A 120 17.82 20.52 11.83
N ASN A 121 17.58 21.05 10.62
CA ASN A 121 17.47 20.26 9.39
C ASN A 121 18.79 19.54 9.05
N ILE A 122 19.93 20.26 9.14
CA ILE A 122 21.25 19.67 8.89
C ILE A 122 21.56 18.56 9.90
N ALA A 123 21.31 18.81 11.18
CA ALA A 123 21.54 17.82 12.22
C ALA A 123 20.74 16.52 12.00
N ASN A 124 19.55 16.62 11.40
CA ASN A 124 18.64 15.50 11.16
C ASN A 124 18.64 15.02 9.70
N SER A 125 19.61 15.41 8.88
CA SER A 125 19.70 15.01 7.46
C SER A 125 19.86 13.50 7.26
N ARG A 126 20.30 12.77 8.28
CA ARG A 126 20.43 11.29 8.25
C ARG A 126 19.41 10.57 9.11
N THR A 127 18.48 11.29 9.73
CA THR A 127 17.44 10.68 10.57
C THR A 127 16.34 10.11 9.69
N VAL A 128 16.03 8.82 9.86
CA VAL A 128 14.99 8.11 9.12
C VAL A 128 13.63 8.78 9.32
N GLY A 129 12.90 9.02 8.24
CA GLY A 129 11.56 9.62 8.28
C GLY A 129 11.51 11.08 8.74
N PHE A 130 12.65 11.75 8.88
CA PHE A 130 12.69 13.16 9.28
C PHE A 130 12.09 14.04 8.18
N LYS A 131 11.29 15.01 8.60
CA LYS A 131 10.72 16.04 7.74
C LYS A 131 11.26 17.40 8.14
N ARG A 132 11.94 18.07 7.20
CA ARG A 132 12.55 19.38 7.43
C ARG A 132 11.50 20.43 7.81
N VAL A 133 11.96 21.48 8.45
CA VAL A 133 11.16 22.65 8.79
C VAL A 133 11.66 23.82 7.98
N ASP A 134 10.82 24.38 7.13
CA ASP A 134 11.11 25.60 6.40
C ASP A 134 10.68 26.83 7.22
N THR A 135 11.38 27.95 7.06
CA THR A 135 11.00 29.21 7.66
C THR A 135 10.27 30.09 6.65
N THR A 136 9.09 30.54 7.01
CA THR A 136 8.31 31.49 6.22
C THR A 136 8.35 32.85 6.88
N PHE A 137 8.65 33.89 6.11
CA PHE A 137 8.66 35.28 6.58
C PHE A 137 7.36 35.96 6.21
N SER A 138 6.79 36.74 7.15
CA SER A 138 5.64 37.60 6.91
C SER A 138 5.94 39.02 7.30
N THR A 139 5.44 39.98 6.53
CA THR A 139 5.51 41.40 6.85
C THR A 139 4.45 41.75 7.88
N LEU A 140 4.84 42.43 8.94
CA LEU A 140 3.94 42.94 9.96
C LEU A 140 3.81 44.46 9.74
N ILE A 141 2.75 44.89 9.04
CA ILE A 141 2.47 46.30 8.76
C ILE A 141 1.48 46.80 9.81
N PRO A 142 1.81 47.85 10.60
CA PRO A 142 0.85 48.46 11.50
C PRO A 142 -0.30 49.11 10.72
N ASP A 143 -1.50 49.03 11.26
CA ASP A 143 -2.68 49.68 10.64
C ASP A 143 -2.56 51.21 10.86
N LEU A 144 -2.27 51.93 9.79
CA LEU A 144 -2.01 53.38 9.79
C LEU A 144 -3.00 54.13 8.89
N PRO A 145 -3.28 55.43 9.16
CA PRO A 145 -4.11 56.24 8.30
C PRO A 145 -3.57 56.31 6.87
N LYS A 146 -4.46 56.33 5.88
CA LYS A 146 -4.10 56.41 4.45
C LYS A 146 -3.12 57.53 4.15
N GLY A 147 -2.00 57.22 3.52
CA GLY A 147 -0.96 58.14 3.09
C GLY A 147 0.30 58.18 3.95
N ARG A 148 0.41 57.30 4.93
CA ARG A 148 1.64 57.15 5.75
C ARG A 148 2.01 55.68 5.84
N GLU A 149 3.00 55.28 5.08
CA GLU A 149 3.59 53.94 5.19
C GLU A 149 4.81 54.00 6.09
N ILE A 150 4.83 53.19 7.15
CA ILE A 150 6.00 52.94 7.98
C ILE A 150 6.57 51.61 7.59
N ALA A 151 7.91 51.50 7.47
CA ALA A 151 8.57 50.21 7.24
C ALA A 151 8.13 49.20 8.32
N GLY A 152 7.50 48.13 7.89
CA GLY A 152 6.97 47.08 8.76
C GLY A 152 8.09 46.23 9.35
N SER A 153 7.82 45.66 10.50
CA SER A 153 8.65 44.59 11.06
C SER A 153 8.40 43.25 10.33
N VAL A 154 9.31 42.29 10.44
CA VAL A 154 9.20 40.97 9.88
C VAL A 154 8.97 39.92 10.98
N GLY A 155 7.98 39.05 10.80
CA GLY A 155 7.78 37.86 11.60
C GLY A 155 8.30 36.62 10.86
N ALA A 156 8.84 35.63 11.57
CA ALA A 156 9.24 34.36 11.05
C ALA A 156 8.41 33.25 11.70
N PHE A 157 7.97 32.31 10.90
CA PHE A 157 7.15 31.18 11.32
C PHE A 157 7.70 29.88 10.73
N SER A 158 7.61 28.79 11.50
CA SER A 158 7.94 27.46 11.01
C SER A 158 6.82 26.90 10.13
N ARG A 159 7.20 26.34 8.98
CA ARG A 159 6.33 25.57 8.12
C ARG A 159 6.84 24.13 8.01
N GLY A 160 6.05 23.15 8.44
CA GLY A 160 6.35 21.74 8.27
C GLY A 160 6.28 21.32 6.81
N THR A 161 7.21 20.44 6.39
CA THR A 161 7.22 19.82 5.04
C THR A 161 6.84 18.34 5.13
N ALA A 162 5.81 18.01 5.91
CA ALA A 162 5.38 16.63 6.17
C ALA A 162 4.99 15.87 4.88
N THR A 163 4.47 16.58 3.88
CA THR A 163 4.06 16.03 2.57
C THR A 163 5.23 15.81 1.60
N VAL A 164 6.38 16.45 1.82
CA VAL A 164 7.54 16.29 0.95
C VAL A 164 8.24 14.97 1.30
N GLN A 165 8.32 14.07 0.31
CA GLN A 165 8.94 12.76 0.47
C GLN A 165 10.47 12.87 0.50
N GLY A 166 11.10 12.02 1.33
CA GLY A 166 12.55 11.81 1.32
C GLY A 166 12.95 10.67 0.37
N ASP A 167 14.25 10.44 0.23
CA ASP A 167 14.79 9.36 -0.60
C ASP A 167 14.50 7.99 0.02
N PHE A 168 14.28 6.99 -0.83
CA PHE A 168 14.12 5.61 -0.39
C PHE A 168 15.46 4.90 -0.25
N LEU A 169 15.66 4.27 0.90
CA LEU A 169 16.83 3.49 1.24
C LEU A 169 16.44 2.03 1.40
N ASN A 170 17.02 1.14 0.61
CA ASN A 170 16.80 -0.29 0.73
C ASN A 170 17.37 -0.82 2.06
N SER A 171 16.62 -1.68 2.73
CA SER A 171 17.00 -2.35 3.96
C SER A 171 16.96 -3.87 3.79
N GLN A 172 17.85 -4.58 4.50
CA GLN A 172 17.85 -6.03 4.56
C GLN A 172 16.93 -6.58 5.68
N ILE A 173 16.36 -5.69 6.50
CA ILE A 173 15.43 -6.08 7.58
C ILE A 173 14.01 -6.08 6.98
N GLY A 174 13.37 -7.24 6.94
CA GLY A 174 12.06 -7.43 6.32
C GLY A 174 10.90 -6.66 6.99
N THR A 175 11.10 -6.21 8.24
CA THR A 175 10.10 -5.42 8.98
C THR A 175 10.24 -3.91 8.80
N HIS A 176 11.28 -3.45 8.08
CA HIS A 176 11.41 -2.06 7.70
C HIS A 176 10.40 -1.72 6.60
N VAL A 177 9.85 -0.51 6.64
CA VAL A 177 8.75 -0.11 5.77
C VAL A 177 8.80 1.38 5.46
N ALA A 178 8.44 1.75 4.24
CA ALA A 178 8.30 3.13 3.82
C ALA A 178 6.93 3.37 3.17
N ILE A 179 6.47 4.64 3.20
CA ILE A 179 5.25 5.07 2.53
C ILE A 179 5.64 5.84 1.26
N SER A 180 5.16 5.38 0.11
CA SER A 180 5.26 6.10 -1.16
C SER A 180 4.03 7.00 -1.34
N GLY A 181 4.25 8.31 -1.31
CA GLY A 181 3.18 9.29 -1.36
C GLY A 181 2.79 9.87 0.00
N GLU A 182 1.56 10.32 0.14
CA GLU A 182 1.06 11.00 1.35
C GLU A 182 0.54 10.02 2.41
N GLY A 183 0.62 10.41 3.69
CA GLY A 183 0.09 9.69 4.85
C GLY A 183 1.16 9.32 5.88
N PHE A 184 0.78 8.62 6.93
CA PHE A 184 1.61 8.31 8.08
C PHE A 184 1.26 6.92 8.62
N PHE A 185 2.22 6.28 9.29
CA PHE A 185 1.98 5.12 10.13
C PHE A 185 1.34 5.55 11.44
N ALA A 186 0.31 4.83 11.89
CA ALA A 186 -0.26 5.02 13.21
C ALA A 186 0.59 4.26 14.24
N VAL A 187 1.05 4.96 15.28
CA VAL A 187 1.87 4.38 16.34
C VAL A 187 1.37 4.84 17.70
N ARG A 188 1.79 4.15 18.74
CA ARG A 188 1.43 4.51 20.11
C ARG A 188 2.65 4.54 21.02
N GLU A 189 2.66 5.51 21.93
CA GLU A 189 3.70 5.64 22.94
C GLU A 189 3.43 4.68 24.12
N ARG A 190 4.50 4.10 24.65
CA ARG A 190 4.46 3.32 25.87
C ARG A 190 4.49 4.24 27.09
N SER A 191 3.53 4.10 27.99
CA SER A 191 3.48 4.87 29.24
C SER A 191 4.25 4.22 30.39
N ALA A 192 4.20 2.87 30.47
CA ALA A 192 4.83 2.12 31.55
C ALA A 192 5.13 0.67 31.12
N PHE A 193 5.92 -0.02 31.94
CA PHE A 193 6.04 -1.49 31.94
C PHE A 193 5.40 -2.03 33.21
N VAL A 194 4.47 -2.94 33.06
CA VAL A 194 3.83 -3.65 34.18
C VAL A 194 3.96 -5.15 33.89
N ASP A 195 4.54 -5.89 34.80
CA ASP A 195 4.74 -7.35 34.71
C ASP A 195 5.41 -7.79 33.38
N GLY A 196 6.40 -7.03 32.92
CA GLY A 196 7.14 -7.33 31.69
C GLY A 196 6.38 -7.01 30.39
N SER A 197 5.16 -6.49 30.48
CA SER A 197 4.35 -6.08 29.34
C SER A 197 4.24 -4.56 29.23
N PRO A 198 4.34 -3.99 28.03
CA PRO A 198 4.17 -2.55 27.84
C PRO A 198 2.71 -2.15 28.05
N VAL A 199 2.49 -1.09 28.82
CA VAL A 199 1.20 -0.43 28.98
C VAL A 199 1.21 0.82 28.13
N PHE A 200 0.15 1.02 27.38
CA PHE A 200 0.02 2.11 26.44
C PHE A 200 -0.97 3.15 26.95
N SER A 201 -0.63 4.41 26.81
CA SER A 201 -1.51 5.52 27.19
C SER A 201 -1.72 6.47 26.03
N GLY A 202 -2.76 7.28 26.14
CA GLY A 202 -3.00 8.38 25.23
C GLY A 202 -3.59 8.01 23.87
N ALA A 203 -3.70 9.02 23.04
CA ALA A 203 -4.14 8.91 21.67
C ALA A 203 -3.06 8.28 20.79
N ALA A 204 -3.43 7.80 19.62
CA ALA A 204 -2.49 7.44 18.58
C ALA A 204 -1.68 8.66 18.16
N VAL A 205 -0.42 8.46 17.80
CA VAL A 205 0.44 9.45 17.15
C VAL A 205 0.91 8.88 15.83
N TYR A 206 1.37 9.73 14.93
CA TYR A 206 1.59 9.39 13.54
C TYR A 206 3.05 9.63 13.15
N THR A 207 3.62 8.77 12.33
CA THR A 207 5.04 8.90 11.95
C THR A 207 5.28 8.47 10.51
N ARG A 208 6.34 9.04 9.90
CA ARG A 208 6.92 8.55 8.64
C ARG A 208 8.10 7.60 8.87
N ARG A 209 8.50 7.46 10.12
CA ARG A 209 9.61 6.61 10.49
C ARG A 209 9.18 5.15 10.47
N GLY A 210 9.77 4.37 9.57
CA GLY A 210 9.40 2.98 9.28
C GLY A 210 10.44 1.95 9.70
N ASP A 211 11.41 2.28 10.54
CA ASP A 211 12.44 1.40 11.09
C ASP A 211 11.90 0.52 12.23
N PHE A 212 10.85 -0.26 11.92
CA PHE A 212 10.24 -1.14 12.90
C PHE A 212 11.01 -2.44 13.04
N GLU A 213 11.34 -2.80 14.26
CA GLU A 213 11.97 -4.06 14.63
C GLU A 213 11.09 -4.85 15.59
N LEU A 214 11.21 -6.17 15.55
CA LEU A 214 10.47 -7.06 16.42
C LEU A 214 11.14 -7.11 17.80
N SER A 215 10.43 -6.65 18.84
CA SER A 215 10.93 -6.75 20.22
C SER A 215 10.81 -8.17 20.75
N ASN A 216 11.52 -8.48 21.85
CA ASN A 216 11.47 -9.80 22.53
C ASN A 216 10.04 -10.20 22.97
N ASN A 217 9.16 -9.22 23.18
CA ASN A 217 7.76 -9.42 23.57
C ASN A 217 6.81 -9.56 22.35
N GLY A 218 7.36 -9.60 21.14
CA GLY A 218 6.61 -9.76 19.89
C GLY A 218 5.97 -8.47 19.34
N TYR A 219 6.32 -7.30 19.87
CA TYR A 219 5.81 -6.03 19.35
C TYR A 219 6.74 -5.44 18.29
N LEU A 220 6.16 -4.77 17.30
CA LEU A 220 6.89 -3.97 16.31
C LEU A 220 7.14 -2.57 16.89
N VAL A 221 8.39 -2.22 17.10
CA VAL A 221 8.83 -0.97 17.75
C VAL A 221 9.83 -0.27 16.85
N ASN A 222 9.66 1.03 16.63
CA ASN A 222 10.65 1.81 15.88
C ASN A 222 11.81 2.27 16.77
N GLY A 223 12.89 2.75 16.17
CA GLY A 223 14.07 3.21 16.90
C GLY A 223 13.83 4.40 17.86
N SER A 224 12.66 5.04 17.83
CA SER A 224 12.24 6.06 18.82
C SER A 224 11.40 5.49 19.97
N GLY A 225 11.11 4.18 19.98
CA GLY A 225 10.36 3.51 21.04
C GLY A 225 8.84 3.56 20.90
N TYR A 226 8.32 3.90 19.72
CA TYR A 226 6.88 3.87 19.41
C TYR A 226 6.48 2.53 18.81
N TYR A 227 5.28 2.07 19.16
CA TYR A 227 4.72 0.77 18.83
C TYR A 227 3.75 0.89 17.66
N LEU A 228 3.94 0.07 16.63
CA LEU A 228 3.13 0.10 15.41
C LEU A 228 1.72 -0.41 15.67
N GLN A 229 0.73 0.28 15.10
CA GLN A 229 -0.68 -0.12 15.10
C GLN A 229 -1.12 -0.61 13.72
N GLY A 230 -2.09 -1.53 13.72
CA GLY A 230 -2.67 -2.06 12.49
C GLY A 230 -3.92 -2.89 12.76
N TYR A 231 -4.43 -3.50 11.71
CA TYR A 231 -5.57 -4.42 11.77
C TYR A 231 -5.03 -5.85 11.80
N LEU A 232 -5.45 -6.65 12.78
CA LEU A 232 -5.13 -8.06 12.82
C LEU A 232 -5.89 -8.81 11.71
N ILE A 233 -5.22 -9.74 11.06
CA ILE A 233 -5.80 -10.61 10.02
C ILE A 233 -5.95 -12.02 10.61
N ASP A 234 -7.12 -12.64 10.42
CA ASP A 234 -7.32 -14.03 10.72
C ASP A 234 -6.57 -14.90 9.69
N PRO A 235 -5.61 -15.72 10.09
CA PRO A 235 -4.83 -16.56 9.19
C PRO A 235 -5.67 -17.52 8.33
N ASN A 236 -6.86 -17.90 8.81
CA ASN A 236 -7.73 -18.86 8.12
C ASN A 236 -8.60 -18.21 7.03
N THR A 237 -9.11 -16.99 7.30
CA THR A 237 -10.01 -16.30 6.39
C THR A 237 -9.29 -15.28 5.51
N GLY A 238 -8.08 -14.85 5.90
CA GLY A 238 -7.33 -13.78 5.22
C GLY A 238 -7.97 -12.41 5.35
N SER A 239 -8.97 -12.26 6.22
CA SER A 239 -9.75 -11.03 6.44
C SER A 239 -9.38 -10.37 7.75
N ALA A 240 -9.56 -9.06 7.85
CA ALA A 240 -9.33 -8.34 9.10
C ALA A 240 -10.31 -8.80 10.18
N THR A 241 -9.80 -9.07 11.37
CA THR A 241 -10.57 -9.58 12.52
C THR A 241 -11.45 -8.51 13.16
N GLY A 242 -11.16 -7.22 12.92
CA GLY A 242 -11.90 -6.08 13.46
C GLY A 242 -11.68 -4.80 12.67
N SER A 243 -12.43 -3.74 13.01
CA SER A 243 -12.31 -2.41 12.43
C SER A 243 -11.53 -1.42 13.31
N ALA A 244 -11.09 -1.83 14.49
CA ALA A 244 -10.31 -1.01 15.41
C ALA A 244 -8.81 -1.23 15.18
N LEU A 245 -8.04 -0.15 15.29
CA LEU A 245 -6.58 -0.23 15.27
C LEU A 245 -6.08 -0.81 16.60
N GLU A 246 -5.35 -1.90 16.48
CA GLU A 246 -4.69 -2.56 17.62
C GLU A 246 -3.17 -2.42 17.50
N ILE A 247 -2.47 -2.52 18.64
CA ILE A 247 -1.02 -2.56 18.65
C ILE A 247 -0.59 -3.92 18.15
N LEU A 248 0.23 -3.94 17.10
CA LEU A 248 0.66 -5.18 16.46
C LEU A 248 1.58 -5.96 17.39
N ARG A 249 1.07 -7.09 17.85
CA ARG A 249 1.82 -8.07 18.62
C ARG A 249 1.82 -9.40 17.89
N ILE A 250 3.00 -9.89 17.58
CA ILE A 250 3.22 -11.15 16.90
C ILE A 250 3.62 -12.18 17.95
N THR A 251 2.70 -13.09 18.26
CA THR A 251 2.97 -14.21 19.16
C THR A 251 3.80 -15.29 18.46
N ASN A 252 4.60 -16.03 19.23
CA ASN A 252 5.40 -17.15 18.70
C ASN A 252 4.57 -18.43 18.54
N ASP A 253 3.30 -18.29 18.21
CA ASP A 253 2.41 -19.43 18.04
C ASP A 253 2.77 -20.21 16.77
N ASN A 254 2.66 -21.51 16.86
CA ASN A 254 2.80 -22.39 15.71
C ASN A 254 1.60 -22.20 14.76
N LEU A 255 1.86 -22.17 13.47
CA LEU A 255 0.81 -22.25 12.49
C LEU A 255 0.19 -23.65 12.56
N PRO A 256 -1.12 -23.78 12.86
CA PRO A 256 -1.76 -25.09 12.88
C PRO A 256 -1.75 -25.73 11.50
N ALA A 257 -1.77 -27.04 11.46
CA ALA A 257 -1.90 -27.77 10.20
C ALA A 257 -3.25 -27.44 9.54
N ARG A 258 -3.24 -27.42 8.22
CA ARG A 258 -4.45 -27.27 7.41
C ARG A 258 -4.67 -28.53 6.57
N ALA A 259 -5.80 -29.18 6.80
CA ALA A 259 -6.20 -30.31 5.98
C ALA A 259 -6.39 -29.90 4.53
N THR A 260 -5.94 -30.73 3.60
CA THR A 260 -6.23 -30.54 2.18
C THR A 260 -7.74 -30.69 1.94
N ARG A 261 -8.33 -29.69 1.32
CA ARG A 261 -9.74 -29.68 0.91
C ARG A 261 -9.90 -29.64 -0.59
N GLN A 262 -8.93 -29.05 -1.28
CA GLN A 262 -8.98 -28.86 -2.71
C GLN A 262 -7.68 -29.33 -3.35
N LEU A 263 -7.82 -30.12 -4.40
CA LEU A 263 -6.74 -30.61 -5.26
C LEU A 263 -7.02 -30.14 -6.68
N GLU A 264 -6.23 -29.24 -7.21
CA GLU A 264 -6.31 -28.79 -8.60
C GLU A 264 -5.52 -29.74 -9.48
N TYR A 265 -6.21 -30.43 -10.41
CA TYR A 265 -5.63 -31.36 -11.36
C TYR A 265 -5.98 -30.92 -12.77
N ARG A 266 -5.02 -30.43 -13.54
CA ARG A 266 -5.21 -30.01 -14.93
C ARG A 266 -4.22 -30.73 -15.82
N GLY A 267 -4.71 -31.18 -16.99
CA GLY A 267 -3.86 -31.91 -17.91
C GLY A 267 -4.59 -32.44 -19.12
N ASN A 268 -3.89 -33.28 -19.86
CA ASN A 268 -4.43 -34.00 -21.03
C ASN A 268 -4.29 -35.48 -20.84
N LEU A 269 -5.41 -36.20 -20.97
CA LEU A 269 -5.42 -37.67 -21.11
C LEU A 269 -5.27 -38.03 -22.61
N PRO A 270 -4.45 -39.02 -22.95
CA PRO A 270 -4.28 -39.37 -24.35
C PRO A 270 -5.55 -39.99 -24.92
N SER A 271 -5.91 -39.68 -26.15
CA SER A 271 -7.04 -40.33 -26.81
C SER A 271 -6.83 -41.85 -26.98
N TYR A 272 -5.58 -42.26 -27.16
CA TYR A 272 -5.10 -43.64 -27.17
C TYR A 272 -3.97 -43.83 -26.17
N PRO A 273 -4.24 -44.43 -24.98
CA PRO A 273 -3.19 -44.68 -24.00
C PRO A 273 -2.27 -45.82 -24.49
N ARG A 274 -0.96 -45.60 -24.44
CA ARG A 274 0.05 -46.61 -24.73
C ARG A 274 0.40 -47.38 -23.46
N THR A 275 -0.47 -48.31 -23.10
CA THR A 275 -0.23 -49.25 -22.00
C THR A 275 0.54 -50.47 -22.50
N GLU A 276 1.12 -51.27 -21.61
CA GLU A 276 1.90 -52.45 -21.99
C GLU A 276 1.09 -53.46 -22.80
N VAL A 277 -0.23 -53.52 -22.59
CA VAL A 277 -1.13 -54.43 -23.31
C VAL A 277 -1.76 -53.80 -24.56
N ALA A 278 -1.60 -52.50 -24.77
CA ALA A 278 -2.21 -51.77 -25.88
C ALA A 278 -1.55 -52.16 -27.22
N ASN A 279 -2.37 -52.63 -28.14
CA ASN A 279 -1.97 -53.00 -29.49
C ASN A 279 -2.85 -52.26 -30.51
N ALA A 280 -2.25 -51.37 -31.28
CA ALA A 280 -2.98 -50.58 -32.27
C ALA A 280 -3.70 -51.40 -33.35
N SER A 281 -3.26 -52.67 -33.59
CA SER A 281 -3.91 -53.59 -34.51
C SER A 281 -5.10 -54.30 -33.90
N LEU A 282 -5.31 -54.20 -32.56
CA LEU A 282 -6.42 -54.86 -31.86
C LEU A 282 -7.27 -53.79 -31.15
N PRO A 283 -8.36 -53.32 -31.77
CA PRO A 283 -9.24 -52.33 -31.19
C PRO A 283 -9.77 -52.76 -29.81
N GLY A 284 -9.68 -51.84 -28.81
CA GLY A 284 -10.11 -52.10 -27.43
C GLY A 284 -9.04 -52.71 -26.53
N SER A 285 -7.85 -53.04 -27.05
CA SER A 285 -6.72 -53.52 -26.23
C SER A 285 -6.19 -52.44 -25.27
N GLU A 286 -6.43 -51.18 -25.59
CA GLU A 286 -6.09 -50.00 -24.77
C GLU A 286 -7.04 -49.79 -23.59
N LEU A 287 -8.14 -50.54 -23.52
CA LEU A 287 -9.15 -50.40 -22.49
C LEU A 287 -8.79 -51.20 -21.23
N LEU A 288 -9.07 -50.61 -20.08
CA LEU A 288 -9.08 -51.34 -18.81
C LEU A 288 -10.30 -52.24 -18.78
N SER A 289 -10.10 -53.53 -19.18
CA SER A 289 -11.15 -54.53 -19.31
C SER A 289 -10.88 -55.72 -18.37
N GLY A 290 -11.95 -56.41 -18.00
CA GLY A 290 -11.90 -57.56 -17.07
C GLY A 290 -12.44 -57.21 -15.68
N ALA A 291 -13.21 -58.14 -15.11
CA ALA A 291 -13.89 -57.93 -13.83
C ALA A 291 -12.91 -57.64 -12.67
N ALA A 292 -11.70 -58.21 -12.73
CA ALA A 292 -10.64 -57.96 -11.72
C ALA A 292 -10.11 -56.52 -11.73
N TYR A 293 -10.19 -55.82 -12.89
CA TYR A 293 -9.55 -54.50 -13.05
C TYR A 293 -10.54 -53.31 -13.07
N THR A 294 -11.84 -53.59 -13.23
CA THR A 294 -12.88 -52.56 -13.32
C THR A 294 -13.66 -52.36 -12.02
N GLY A 295 -13.29 -53.07 -10.97
CA GLY A 295 -13.90 -52.98 -9.64
C GLY A 295 -13.71 -51.65 -8.94
N ALA A 296 -14.37 -51.49 -7.79
CA ALA A 296 -14.13 -50.34 -6.90
C ALA A 296 -12.74 -50.43 -6.24
N THR A 297 -12.25 -51.64 -6.04
CA THR A 297 -10.91 -51.93 -5.49
C THR A 297 -10.24 -52.98 -6.35
N ILE A 298 -8.94 -52.94 -6.46
CA ILE A 298 -8.08 -53.86 -7.16
C ILE A 298 -7.23 -54.60 -6.12
N ALA A 299 -7.25 -55.93 -6.14
CA ALA A 299 -6.45 -56.73 -5.23
C ALA A 299 -4.95 -56.66 -5.55
N ALA A 300 -4.10 -56.86 -4.55
CA ALA A 300 -2.67 -56.91 -4.77
C ALA A 300 -2.21 -58.03 -5.70
N SER A 301 -2.93 -59.17 -5.75
CA SER A 301 -2.69 -60.24 -6.72
C SER A 301 -2.88 -59.84 -8.18
N ASP A 302 -3.72 -58.82 -8.43
CA ASP A 302 -4.06 -58.35 -9.76
C ASP A 302 -3.27 -57.07 -10.15
N GLU A 303 -2.38 -56.59 -9.29
CA GLU A 303 -1.62 -55.35 -9.47
C GLU A 303 -0.89 -55.29 -10.81
N THR A 304 -0.11 -56.31 -11.15
CA THR A 304 0.68 -56.31 -12.39
C THR A 304 -0.22 -56.13 -13.61
N GLY A 305 -1.30 -56.94 -13.72
CA GLY A 305 -2.23 -56.81 -14.81
C GLY A 305 -3.00 -55.47 -14.83
N PHE A 306 -3.24 -54.85 -13.68
CA PHE A 306 -3.83 -53.52 -13.57
C PHE A 306 -2.85 -52.43 -14.01
N VAL A 307 -1.59 -52.48 -13.56
CA VAL A 307 -0.54 -51.51 -13.93
C VAL A 307 -0.28 -51.54 -15.43
N ASP A 308 -0.22 -52.74 -16.03
CA ASP A 308 -0.01 -52.95 -17.47
C ASP A 308 -1.15 -52.39 -18.34
N ARG A 309 -2.35 -52.13 -17.78
CA ARG A 309 -3.55 -51.61 -18.46
C ARG A 309 -3.89 -50.16 -18.10
N THR A 310 -3.10 -49.52 -17.27
CA THR A 310 -3.32 -48.17 -16.80
C THR A 310 -2.09 -47.30 -17.03
N ILE A 311 -2.26 -45.98 -17.06
CA ILE A 311 -1.17 -45.01 -17.20
C ILE A 311 -1.01 -44.20 -15.90
N ALA A 312 0.23 -43.81 -15.58
CA ALA A 312 0.52 -43.06 -14.39
C ALA A 312 -0.13 -41.66 -14.44
N GLY A 313 -0.78 -41.26 -13.33
CA GLY A 313 -1.48 -39.98 -13.19
C GLY A 313 -0.75 -38.98 -12.30
N GLN A 314 0.52 -39.22 -11.98
CA GLN A 314 1.36 -38.53 -11.00
C GLN A 314 0.95 -38.80 -9.54
N SER A 315 1.72 -38.25 -8.60
CA SER A 315 1.48 -38.34 -7.15
C SER A 315 1.41 -36.95 -6.55
N VAL A 316 0.65 -36.83 -5.46
CA VAL A 316 0.50 -35.61 -4.70
C VAL A 316 0.41 -35.95 -3.22
N THR A 317 1.05 -35.13 -2.38
CA THR A 317 0.93 -35.26 -0.94
C THR A 317 -0.25 -34.43 -0.45
N VAL A 318 -1.24 -35.06 0.18
CA VAL A 318 -2.37 -34.40 0.83
C VAL A 318 -2.21 -34.49 2.34
N TYR A 319 -2.80 -33.58 3.10
CA TYR A 319 -2.67 -33.51 4.55
C TYR A 319 -4.02 -33.75 5.22
N ASN A 320 -4.01 -34.49 6.32
CA ASN A 320 -5.19 -34.64 7.16
C ASN A 320 -5.34 -33.47 8.17
N ALA A 321 -6.35 -33.53 9.03
CA ALA A 321 -6.65 -32.45 9.98
C ALA A 321 -5.54 -32.20 11.03
N ILE A 322 -4.71 -33.19 11.31
CA ILE A 322 -3.58 -33.08 12.24
C ILE A 322 -2.24 -32.83 11.53
N GLY A 323 -2.27 -32.68 10.18
CA GLY A 323 -1.07 -32.38 9.39
C GLY A 323 -0.23 -33.59 9.00
N THR A 324 -0.75 -34.82 9.14
CA THR A 324 -0.05 -36.00 8.64
C THR A 324 -0.04 -35.99 7.13
N PRO A 325 1.14 -36.13 6.48
CA PRO A 325 1.22 -36.24 5.03
C PRO A 325 0.69 -37.62 4.57
N ILE A 326 -0.03 -37.62 3.49
CA ILE A 326 -0.59 -38.81 2.83
C ILE A 326 -0.21 -38.72 1.35
N ASP A 327 0.66 -39.58 0.89
CA ASP A 327 1.15 -39.58 -0.48
C ASP A 327 0.18 -40.38 -1.39
N VAL A 328 -0.59 -39.66 -2.18
CA VAL A 328 -1.59 -40.22 -3.07
C VAL A 328 -0.98 -40.39 -4.44
N GLN A 329 -0.62 -41.63 -4.76
CA GLN A 329 -0.19 -42.01 -6.10
C GLN A 329 -1.41 -42.36 -6.96
N MET A 330 -1.54 -41.71 -8.11
CA MET A 330 -2.71 -41.84 -8.98
C MET A 330 -2.40 -42.59 -10.28
N ARG A 331 -3.39 -43.32 -10.80
CA ARG A 331 -3.34 -43.96 -12.13
C ARG A 331 -4.67 -43.79 -12.85
N TRP A 332 -4.59 -43.61 -14.17
CA TRP A 332 -5.74 -43.52 -15.05
C TRP A 332 -5.94 -44.78 -15.87
N GLY A 333 -7.17 -45.31 -15.88
CA GLY A 333 -7.59 -46.42 -16.72
C GLY A 333 -8.72 -46.02 -17.66
N LYS A 334 -8.54 -46.21 -18.95
CA LYS A 334 -9.60 -45.98 -19.95
C LYS A 334 -10.55 -47.13 -19.96
N THR A 335 -11.84 -46.95 -19.69
CA THR A 335 -12.84 -48.02 -19.56
C THR A 335 -13.77 -48.13 -20.75
N SER A 336 -13.92 -47.08 -21.55
CA SER A 336 -14.77 -47.10 -22.76
C SER A 336 -14.26 -46.13 -23.82
N ASN A 337 -14.51 -46.41 -25.08
CA ASN A 337 -14.27 -45.54 -26.21
C ASN A 337 -15.51 -44.74 -26.65
N SER A 338 -16.72 -45.20 -26.30
CA SER A 338 -17.97 -44.55 -26.71
C SER A 338 -19.06 -44.68 -25.61
N PRO A 339 -19.32 -43.61 -24.83
CA PRO A 339 -18.51 -42.38 -24.72
C PRO A 339 -17.12 -42.67 -24.17
N ALA A 340 -16.15 -41.81 -24.51
CA ALA A 340 -14.80 -41.95 -24.00
C ALA A 340 -14.81 -41.75 -22.47
N THR A 341 -14.54 -42.81 -21.73
CA THR A 341 -14.68 -42.86 -20.28
C THR A 341 -13.39 -43.31 -19.63
N TRP A 342 -13.00 -42.59 -18.57
CA TRP A 342 -11.81 -42.86 -17.79
C TRP A 342 -12.14 -43.00 -16.31
N SER A 343 -11.47 -43.91 -15.63
CA SER A 343 -11.53 -44.06 -14.18
C SER A 343 -10.18 -43.70 -13.57
N LEU A 344 -10.22 -42.89 -12.49
CA LEU A 344 -9.07 -42.54 -11.68
C LEU A 344 -8.98 -43.51 -10.50
N TYR A 345 -7.79 -44.07 -10.29
CA TYR A 345 -7.46 -44.93 -9.16
C TYR A 345 -6.35 -44.33 -8.35
N TYR A 346 -6.32 -44.60 -7.05
CA TYR A 346 -5.21 -44.24 -6.17
C TYR A 346 -4.73 -45.45 -5.40
N LEU A 347 -3.45 -45.48 -5.08
CA LEU A 347 -2.82 -46.49 -4.27
C LEU A 347 -3.28 -46.36 -2.82
N SER A 348 -4.01 -47.35 -2.31
CA SER A 348 -4.62 -47.30 -0.98
C SER A 348 -3.82 -48.08 0.09
N ASP A 349 -3.02 -49.07 -0.30
CA ASP A 349 -2.16 -49.82 0.62
C ASP A 349 -0.90 -50.30 -0.13
N ASN A 350 0.24 -49.74 0.22
CA ASN A 350 1.53 -50.12 -0.33
C ASN A 350 1.95 -51.55 0.04
N ASN A 351 1.50 -52.03 1.18
CA ASN A 351 1.90 -53.30 1.78
C ASN A 351 0.86 -54.41 1.52
N ALA A 352 -0.19 -54.11 0.80
CA ALA A 352 -1.24 -55.11 0.48
C ALA A 352 -0.66 -56.31 -0.25
N THR A 353 -1.12 -57.49 0.13
CA THR A 353 -0.73 -58.80 -0.48
C THR A 353 -1.95 -59.67 -0.75
N GLY A 354 -1.85 -60.54 -1.73
CA GLY A 354 -2.91 -61.49 -2.07
C GLY A 354 -4.22 -60.80 -2.46
N ALA A 355 -5.30 -61.17 -1.81
CA ALA A 355 -6.64 -60.63 -2.11
C ALA A 355 -6.96 -59.28 -1.42
N THR A 356 -6.02 -58.69 -0.66
CA THR A 356 -6.26 -57.38 -0.06
C THR A 356 -6.23 -56.27 -1.10
N ALA A 357 -7.10 -55.25 -0.92
CA ALA A 357 -7.22 -54.14 -1.86
C ALA A 357 -5.94 -53.27 -1.83
N LYS A 358 -5.29 -53.11 -2.97
CA LYS A 358 -4.10 -52.29 -3.16
C LYS A 358 -4.42 -50.96 -3.83
N TRP A 359 -5.28 -50.97 -4.85
CA TRP A 359 -5.73 -49.78 -5.54
C TRP A 359 -7.22 -49.57 -5.32
N THR A 360 -7.62 -48.34 -5.13
CA THR A 360 -9.02 -47.93 -4.92
C THR A 360 -9.42 -46.93 -5.98
N ARG A 361 -10.60 -47.12 -6.58
CA ARG A 361 -11.15 -46.24 -7.59
C ARG A 361 -11.77 -44.99 -6.94
N VAL A 362 -11.48 -43.82 -7.48
CA VAL A 362 -12.21 -42.58 -7.17
C VAL A 362 -13.65 -42.72 -7.65
N SER A 363 -14.62 -42.24 -6.86
CA SER A 363 -16.03 -42.63 -6.88
C SER A 363 -16.73 -42.51 -8.23
N ASN A 364 -16.35 -41.58 -9.12
CA ASN A 364 -17.00 -41.37 -10.41
C ASN A 364 -16.01 -41.41 -11.57
N ALA A 365 -16.48 -41.86 -12.74
CA ALA A 365 -15.71 -41.86 -13.97
C ALA A 365 -15.75 -40.48 -14.64
N VAL A 366 -14.67 -40.14 -15.32
CA VAL A 366 -14.58 -38.93 -16.15
C VAL A 366 -14.94 -39.28 -17.58
N GLN A 367 -15.82 -38.49 -18.20
CA GLN A 367 -16.27 -38.73 -19.60
C GLN A 367 -15.91 -37.54 -20.48
N PHE A 368 -15.63 -37.82 -21.73
CA PHE A 368 -15.28 -36.85 -22.75
C PHE A 368 -16.17 -36.97 -23.97
N ASP A 369 -16.43 -35.84 -24.63
CA ASP A 369 -17.10 -35.78 -25.91
C ASP A 369 -16.13 -36.13 -27.09
N THR A 370 -16.66 -36.14 -28.30
CA THR A 370 -15.89 -36.36 -29.52
C THR A 370 -14.87 -35.27 -29.85
N ASN A 371 -14.99 -34.11 -29.20
CA ASN A 371 -14.06 -32.98 -29.33
C ASN A 371 -12.99 -32.98 -28.22
N GLY A 372 -12.95 -34.02 -27.38
CA GLY A 372 -11.98 -34.16 -26.29
C GLY A 372 -12.26 -33.27 -25.08
N ARG A 373 -13.48 -32.74 -24.95
CA ARG A 373 -13.90 -31.93 -23.79
C ARG A 373 -14.56 -32.81 -22.74
N MET A 374 -14.30 -32.55 -21.49
CA MET A 374 -14.92 -33.26 -20.38
C MET A 374 -16.43 -32.94 -20.30
N THR A 375 -17.25 -33.99 -20.19
CA THR A 375 -18.71 -33.90 -20.04
C THR A 375 -19.21 -34.40 -18.69
N ALA A 376 -18.46 -35.27 -18.03
CA ALA A 376 -18.74 -35.73 -16.69
C ALA A 376 -17.43 -35.77 -15.87
N PRO A 377 -17.46 -35.40 -14.59
CA PRO A 377 -18.59 -34.80 -13.86
C PRO A 377 -18.94 -33.40 -14.38
N ALA A 378 -20.24 -33.07 -14.43
CA ALA A 378 -20.70 -31.78 -14.96
C ALA A 378 -20.21 -30.57 -14.14
N SER A 379 -19.88 -30.75 -12.86
CA SER A 379 -19.26 -29.74 -12.00
C SER A 379 -17.76 -29.56 -12.27
N GLY A 380 -17.11 -30.47 -12.97
CA GLY A 380 -15.65 -30.53 -13.09
C GLY A 380 -14.94 -30.94 -11.81
N ILE A 381 -15.66 -31.45 -10.82
CA ILE A 381 -15.14 -31.79 -9.49
C ILE A 381 -15.50 -33.22 -9.12
N LEU A 382 -14.53 -33.97 -8.61
CA LEU A 382 -14.72 -35.25 -7.94
C LEU A 382 -14.35 -35.13 -6.48
N THR A 383 -15.23 -35.51 -5.57
CA THR A 383 -14.95 -35.48 -4.12
C THR A 383 -14.55 -36.90 -3.68
N GLN A 384 -13.39 -37.02 -3.02
CA GLN A 384 -12.84 -38.29 -2.54
C GLN A 384 -12.12 -38.11 -1.20
N ALA A 385 -12.37 -38.96 -0.23
CA ALA A 385 -11.51 -39.14 0.93
C ALA A 385 -10.44 -40.21 0.58
N PHE A 386 -9.17 -39.84 0.71
CA PHE A 386 -8.07 -40.75 0.44
C PHE A 386 -7.69 -41.49 1.73
N THR A 387 -7.57 -42.79 1.63
CA THR A 387 -7.02 -43.62 2.69
C THR A 387 -5.81 -44.37 2.12
N VAL A 388 -4.62 -44.10 2.65
CA VAL A 388 -3.37 -44.71 2.21
C VAL A 388 -2.63 -45.22 3.45
N ASP A 389 -2.28 -46.50 3.45
CA ASP A 389 -1.57 -47.18 4.55
C ASP A 389 -2.22 -46.93 5.93
N GLY A 390 -3.55 -46.86 5.98
CA GLY A 390 -4.33 -46.60 7.21
C GLY A 390 -4.48 -45.13 7.58
N ALA A 391 -3.73 -44.21 6.97
CA ALA A 391 -3.91 -42.76 7.17
C ALA A 391 -5.04 -42.26 6.26
N THR A 392 -6.02 -41.56 6.83
CA THR A 392 -7.20 -41.07 6.10
C THR A 392 -7.19 -39.54 6.04
N SER A 393 -7.43 -38.98 4.83
CA SER A 393 -7.68 -37.55 4.63
C SER A 393 -9.13 -37.18 4.92
N SER A 394 -9.41 -35.91 5.11
CA SER A 394 -10.76 -35.39 4.94
C SER A 394 -11.23 -35.59 3.48
N ALA A 395 -12.52 -35.36 3.20
CA ALA A 395 -12.99 -35.31 1.83
C ALA A 395 -12.25 -34.19 1.06
N VAL A 396 -11.61 -34.55 -0.04
CA VAL A 396 -10.85 -33.67 -0.94
C VAL A 396 -11.61 -33.51 -2.25
N ASP A 397 -11.82 -32.30 -2.69
CA ASP A 397 -12.40 -31.97 -3.97
C ASP A 397 -11.31 -31.91 -5.04
N ILE A 398 -11.28 -32.94 -5.90
CA ILE A 398 -10.40 -32.97 -7.07
C ILE A 398 -11.02 -32.10 -8.16
N ASN A 399 -10.50 -30.92 -8.34
CA ASN A 399 -11.01 -29.92 -9.27
C ASN A 399 -10.26 -30.01 -10.61
N PHE A 400 -10.92 -30.53 -11.60
CA PHE A 400 -10.43 -30.54 -12.99
C PHE A 400 -10.76 -29.22 -13.71
N GLY A 401 -11.75 -28.47 -13.23
CA GLY A 401 -12.36 -27.37 -13.98
C GLY A 401 -13.11 -27.88 -15.23
N LEU A 402 -13.97 -27.06 -15.79
CA LEU A 402 -14.77 -27.47 -16.97
C LEU A 402 -13.94 -27.65 -18.26
N THR A 403 -12.76 -27.04 -18.33
CA THR A 403 -11.86 -27.05 -19.49
C THR A 403 -10.42 -27.43 -19.13
N GLY A 404 -10.16 -27.76 -17.88
CA GLY A 404 -8.80 -28.01 -17.39
C GLY A 404 -8.30 -29.43 -17.61
N LEU A 405 -9.23 -30.42 -17.77
CA LEU A 405 -8.89 -31.77 -18.19
C LEU A 405 -9.45 -32.03 -19.59
N THR A 406 -8.59 -32.46 -20.49
CA THR A 406 -8.91 -32.69 -21.90
C THR A 406 -8.51 -34.09 -22.32
N GLN A 407 -9.03 -34.54 -23.46
CA GLN A 407 -8.64 -35.81 -24.08
C GLN A 407 -8.25 -35.60 -25.55
N PHE A 408 -7.00 -35.23 -25.76
CA PHE A 408 -6.45 -35.07 -27.10
C PHE A 408 -5.40 -36.16 -27.41
N ALA A 409 -5.07 -36.29 -28.69
CA ALA A 409 -4.00 -37.18 -29.08
C ALA A 409 -2.67 -36.75 -28.47
N ASP A 410 -1.96 -37.71 -27.90
CA ASP A 410 -0.60 -37.56 -27.40
C ASP A 410 0.31 -38.60 -28.07
N ALA A 411 1.49 -38.15 -28.52
CA ALA A 411 2.43 -38.98 -29.24
C ALA A 411 3.00 -40.12 -28.38
N ASN A 412 3.14 -39.88 -27.08
CA ASN A 412 3.68 -40.85 -26.13
C ASN A 412 2.57 -41.76 -25.53
N GLY A 413 1.29 -41.37 -25.71
CA GLY A 413 0.16 -42.08 -25.13
C GLY A 413 0.15 -42.04 -23.59
N SER A 414 0.78 -41.04 -23.01
CA SER A 414 0.89 -40.83 -21.56
C SER A 414 0.03 -39.63 -21.10
N VAL A 415 -0.21 -39.55 -19.79
CA VAL A 415 -0.87 -38.37 -19.20
C VAL A 415 0.10 -37.22 -19.19
N ASN A 416 -0.32 -36.05 -19.69
CA ASN A 416 0.41 -34.83 -19.55
C ASN A 416 -0.29 -33.94 -18.50
N VAL A 417 0.28 -33.84 -17.29
CA VAL A 417 -0.25 -33.03 -16.18
C VAL A 417 0.43 -31.67 -16.19
N ASN A 418 -0.37 -30.62 -16.40
CA ASN A 418 0.10 -29.24 -16.45
C ASN A 418 0.10 -28.60 -15.07
N THR A 419 -0.90 -28.94 -14.24
CA THR A 419 -1.04 -28.39 -12.89
C THR A 419 -1.50 -29.50 -11.95
N LEU A 420 -0.78 -29.63 -10.84
CA LEU A 420 -1.14 -30.51 -9.74
C LEU A 420 -0.79 -29.82 -8.42
N ASN A 421 -1.76 -29.09 -7.87
CA ASN A 421 -1.59 -28.29 -6.66
C ASN A 421 -2.65 -28.66 -5.62
N GLN A 422 -2.34 -28.48 -4.37
CA GLN A 422 -3.26 -28.71 -3.27
C GLN A 422 -3.12 -27.57 -2.22
N ASP A 423 -4.15 -27.38 -1.37
CA ASP A 423 -4.28 -26.24 -0.46
C ASP A 423 -3.93 -26.55 1.01
N GLY A 424 -3.54 -27.77 1.34
CA GLY A 424 -3.17 -28.20 2.69
C GLY A 424 -1.70 -28.01 3.01
N TYR A 425 -1.36 -28.02 4.28
CA TYR A 425 0.03 -27.95 4.78
C TYR A 425 0.14 -28.51 6.18
N PRO A 426 1.32 -29.02 6.58
CA PRO A 426 1.57 -29.45 7.96
C PRO A 426 1.71 -28.26 8.89
N SER A 427 1.69 -28.48 10.20
CA SER A 427 2.01 -27.42 11.17
C SER A 427 3.42 -26.88 10.96
N GLY A 428 3.60 -25.58 11.22
CA GLY A 428 4.89 -24.92 11.06
C GLY A 428 5.20 -24.00 12.23
N THR A 429 6.49 -23.89 12.58
CA THR A 429 7.00 -22.89 13.51
C THR A 429 7.36 -21.62 12.75
N ARG A 430 7.13 -20.45 13.33
CA ARG A 430 7.49 -19.20 12.70
C ARG A 430 9.01 -19.03 12.66
N THR A 431 9.57 -18.79 11.49
CA THR A 431 11.02 -18.58 11.26
C THR A 431 11.37 -17.11 11.04
N GLY A 432 10.41 -16.31 10.55
CA GLY A 432 10.63 -14.90 10.25
C GLY A 432 9.33 -14.11 10.14
N VAL A 433 9.50 -12.79 10.00
CA VAL A 433 8.42 -11.83 9.75
C VAL A 433 8.94 -10.81 8.75
N GLU A 434 8.11 -10.46 7.79
CA GLU A 434 8.39 -9.42 6.80
C GLU A 434 7.15 -8.59 6.51
N ILE A 435 7.34 -7.37 6.03
CA ILE A 435 6.25 -6.55 5.52
C ILE A 435 6.27 -6.65 4.00
N GLY A 436 5.23 -7.25 3.44
CA GLY A 436 5.04 -7.39 2.01
C GLY A 436 4.41 -6.15 1.36
N GLU A 437 4.16 -6.27 0.05
CA GLU A 437 3.47 -5.23 -0.69
C GLU A 437 2.09 -4.93 -0.09
N GLY A 438 1.71 -3.65 -0.11
CA GLY A 438 0.43 -3.20 0.43
C GLY A 438 0.39 -3.12 1.95
N GLY A 439 1.53 -3.21 2.64
CA GLY A 439 1.59 -3.09 4.10
C GLY A 439 1.06 -4.31 4.85
N ARG A 440 1.04 -5.47 4.21
CA ARG A 440 0.70 -6.73 4.88
C ARG A 440 1.89 -7.26 5.65
N LEU A 441 1.71 -7.44 6.94
CA LEU A 441 2.67 -8.10 7.79
C LEU A 441 2.54 -9.61 7.62
N MET A 442 3.57 -10.24 7.06
CA MET A 442 3.61 -11.66 6.69
C MET A 442 4.47 -12.43 7.69
N GLY A 443 3.96 -13.54 8.19
CA GLY A 443 4.73 -14.51 8.95
C GLY A 443 5.26 -15.61 8.03
N ILE A 444 6.55 -15.87 8.09
CA ILE A 444 7.22 -16.95 7.35
C ILE A 444 7.35 -18.14 8.28
N TYR A 445 6.94 -19.32 7.83
CA TYR A 445 6.91 -20.53 8.63
C TYR A 445 7.82 -21.63 8.09
N SER A 446 8.25 -22.55 8.97
CA SER A 446 9.16 -23.66 8.65
C SER A 446 8.59 -24.64 7.62
N ASN A 447 7.26 -24.66 7.43
CA ASN A 447 6.57 -25.46 6.44
C ASN A 447 6.52 -24.78 5.03
N GLY A 448 7.25 -23.68 4.84
CA GLY A 448 7.28 -22.91 3.59
C GLY A 448 6.07 -22.02 3.35
N GLN A 449 5.12 -21.98 4.29
CA GLN A 449 3.96 -21.10 4.17
C GLN A 449 4.27 -19.68 4.61
N THR A 450 3.74 -18.72 3.89
CA THR A 450 3.76 -17.30 4.23
C THR A 450 2.33 -16.85 4.44
N VAL A 451 2.01 -16.42 5.65
CA VAL A 451 0.63 -16.10 6.06
C VAL A 451 0.55 -14.65 6.52
N ALA A 452 -0.48 -13.93 6.06
CA ALA A 452 -0.75 -12.57 6.51
C ALA A 452 -1.23 -12.58 7.95
N LEU A 453 -0.54 -11.83 8.82
CA LEU A 453 -0.83 -11.72 10.26
C LEU A 453 -1.55 -10.41 10.59
N ALA A 454 -1.20 -9.34 9.89
CA ALA A 454 -1.79 -8.01 10.09
C ALA A 454 -1.72 -7.16 8.82
N GLN A 455 -2.52 -6.10 8.80
CA GLN A 455 -2.52 -5.05 7.79
C GLN A 455 -2.12 -3.73 8.44
N ILE A 456 -1.14 -3.05 7.88
CA ILE A 456 -0.71 -1.73 8.32
C ILE A 456 -1.48 -0.69 7.50
N PRO A 457 -2.40 0.08 8.11
CA PRO A 457 -3.10 1.15 7.42
C PRO A 457 -2.25 2.41 7.34
N ILE A 458 -2.54 3.24 6.36
CA ILE A 458 -1.99 4.59 6.23
C ILE A 458 -3.03 5.59 6.73
N ALA A 459 -2.62 6.45 7.66
CA ALA A 459 -3.40 7.58 8.13
C ALA A 459 -3.14 8.80 7.23
N GLN A 460 -4.17 9.38 6.65
CA GLN A 460 -4.13 10.62 5.87
C GLN A 460 -4.90 11.71 6.60
N PHE A 461 -4.43 12.95 6.50
CA PHE A 461 -5.07 14.10 7.13
C PHE A 461 -5.51 15.12 6.08
N PRO A 462 -6.63 15.82 6.30
CA PRO A 462 -7.06 16.91 5.42
C PRO A 462 -6.05 18.07 5.35
N ALA A 463 -5.29 18.30 6.43
CA ALA A 463 -4.30 19.36 6.52
C ALA A 463 -3.03 18.88 7.25
N ASP A 464 -2.20 18.09 6.58
CA ASP A 464 -0.96 17.49 7.12
C ASP A 464 0.03 18.51 7.68
N SER A 465 0.06 19.74 7.11
CA SER A 465 0.96 20.80 7.54
C SER A 465 0.63 21.39 8.92
N LEU A 466 -0.58 21.12 9.42
CA LEU A 466 -1.07 21.61 10.71
C LEU A 466 -0.98 20.57 11.83
N LEU A 467 -0.39 19.43 11.54
CA LEU A 467 -0.04 18.41 12.53
C LEU A 467 1.01 18.96 13.50
N LYS A 468 0.82 18.71 14.78
CA LYS A 468 1.78 19.10 15.83
C LYS A 468 2.93 18.11 15.90
N ARG A 469 4.15 18.57 15.71
CA ARG A 469 5.36 17.73 15.85
C ARG A 469 5.66 17.46 17.31
N LYS A 470 6.09 16.24 17.58
CA LYS A 470 6.60 15.77 18.88
C LYS A 470 7.98 15.13 18.71
N ASP A 471 8.61 14.85 19.82
CA ASP A 471 9.91 14.16 19.86
C ASP A 471 9.85 12.77 19.24
N GLY A 472 10.97 12.32 18.66
CA GLY A 472 11.05 11.00 18.03
C GLY A 472 10.51 10.92 16.59
N GLY A 473 10.22 12.08 15.95
CA GLY A 473 9.73 12.14 14.57
C GLY A 473 8.27 11.73 14.43
N VAL A 474 7.49 11.96 15.47
CA VAL A 474 6.03 11.70 15.44
C VAL A 474 5.23 12.99 15.37
N PHE A 475 4.00 12.86 14.93
CA PHE A 475 3.02 13.94 14.76
C PHE A 475 1.76 13.62 15.57
N GLU A 476 1.20 14.63 16.20
CA GLU A 476 -0.06 14.56 16.92
C GLU A 476 -1.14 15.31 16.14
N GLU A 477 -2.34 14.76 16.10
CA GLU A 477 -3.48 15.43 15.48
C GLU A 477 -3.87 16.70 16.22
N THR A 478 -4.36 17.67 15.49
CA THR A 478 -4.89 18.93 16.01
C THR A 478 -6.31 19.14 15.49
N LEU A 479 -7.05 20.04 16.09
CA LEU A 479 -8.38 20.41 15.56
C LEU A 479 -8.30 20.96 14.13
N GLU A 480 -7.18 21.57 13.79
CA GLU A 480 -6.96 22.21 12.49
C GLU A 480 -6.48 21.21 11.42
N SER A 481 -5.75 20.16 11.81
CA SER A 481 -5.34 19.09 10.89
C SER A 481 -6.51 18.18 10.47
N GLY A 482 -7.56 18.16 11.27
CA GLY A 482 -8.68 17.23 11.14
C GLY A 482 -8.34 15.83 11.67
N GLN A 483 -9.34 14.95 11.63
CA GLN A 483 -9.18 13.56 12.05
C GLN A 483 -8.52 12.72 10.95
N PRO A 484 -7.78 11.65 11.33
CA PRO A 484 -7.15 10.75 10.37
C PRO A 484 -8.18 9.95 9.57
N ILE A 485 -7.95 9.83 8.28
CA ILE A 485 -8.68 8.93 7.39
C ILE A 485 -7.75 7.75 7.10
N PHE A 486 -8.16 6.56 7.50
CA PHE A 486 -7.36 5.35 7.30
C PHE A 486 -7.68 4.71 5.96
N SER A 487 -6.63 4.37 5.22
CA SER A 487 -6.69 3.57 3.99
C SER A 487 -5.88 2.28 4.17
N ASP A 488 -6.20 1.25 3.40
CA ASP A 488 -5.55 -0.07 3.47
C ASP A 488 -4.05 -0.07 3.07
N GLY A 489 -3.45 1.09 2.91
CA GLY A 489 -2.06 1.20 2.47
C GLY A 489 -1.83 0.87 1.00
N GLY A 490 -2.61 0.00 0.41
CA GLY A 490 -2.57 -0.35 -1.00
C GLY A 490 -1.15 -0.53 -1.55
N ARG A 491 -0.87 0.06 -2.72
CA ARG A 491 0.49 0.07 -3.31
C ARG A 491 1.43 1.10 -2.70
N ASN A 492 0.96 1.88 -1.74
CA ASN A 492 1.72 2.98 -1.16
C ASN A 492 2.66 2.54 -0.03
N VAL A 493 2.52 1.32 0.48
CA VAL A 493 3.41 0.76 1.51
C VAL A 493 4.41 -0.19 0.86
N ILE A 494 5.70 0.10 1.04
CA ILE A 494 6.82 -0.65 0.47
C ILE A 494 7.61 -1.28 1.63
N GLY A 495 7.66 -2.60 1.67
CA GLY A 495 8.46 -3.35 2.64
C GLY A 495 9.95 -3.39 2.29
N GLY A 496 10.81 -3.70 3.26
CA GLY A 496 12.26 -3.77 3.09
C GLY A 496 12.91 -2.43 2.70
N THR A 497 12.23 -1.31 2.99
CA THR A 497 12.66 0.02 2.58
C THR A 497 12.44 1.02 3.72
N LEU A 498 13.31 2.01 3.82
CA LEU A 498 13.19 3.14 4.75
C LEU A 498 13.06 4.45 3.99
N GLU A 499 12.27 5.36 4.51
CA GLU A 499 12.26 6.74 4.03
C GLU A 499 13.38 7.52 4.73
N GLY A 500 14.30 8.10 3.98
CA GLY A 500 15.33 9.00 4.48
C GLY A 500 14.78 10.37 4.89
N SER A 501 15.67 11.23 5.36
CA SER A 501 15.35 12.64 5.59
C SER A 501 15.07 13.35 4.26
N ASN A 502 14.10 14.28 4.23
CA ASN A 502 13.89 15.15 3.08
C ASN A 502 14.73 16.46 3.16
N ALA A 503 15.68 16.53 4.10
CA ALA A 503 16.61 17.63 4.23
C ALA A 503 17.88 17.35 3.43
N ASP A 504 18.09 18.11 2.33
CA ASP A 504 19.34 18.08 1.57
C ASP A 504 20.38 19.00 2.24
N VAL A 505 21.53 18.41 2.57
CA VAL A 505 22.61 19.12 3.27
C VAL A 505 23.17 20.28 2.45
N ALA A 506 23.28 20.13 1.12
CA ALA A 506 23.83 21.18 0.25
C ALA A 506 22.87 22.37 0.14
N ASP A 507 21.57 22.08 0.01
CA ASP A 507 20.52 23.11 0.01
C ASP A 507 20.47 23.86 1.33
N GLU A 508 20.52 23.15 2.46
CA GLU A 508 20.47 23.76 3.78
C GLU A 508 21.73 24.60 4.08
N PHE A 509 22.93 24.17 3.62
CA PHE A 509 24.14 25.01 3.70
C PHE A 509 24.03 26.27 2.85
N SER A 510 23.46 26.17 1.65
CA SER A 510 23.22 27.34 0.80
C SER A 510 22.29 28.35 1.47
N LYS A 511 21.18 27.87 2.05
CA LYS A 511 20.26 28.69 2.86
C LYS A 511 20.95 29.31 4.06
N MET A 512 21.81 28.55 4.76
CA MET A 512 22.56 29.03 5.92
C MET A 512 23.45 30.23 5.55
N ILE A 513 24.19 30.14 4.43
CA ILE A 513 25.07 31.22 3.98
C ILE A 513 24.26 32.50 3.69
N VAL A 514 23.13 32.35 2.97
CA VAL A 514 22.27 33.52 2.66
C VAL A 514 21.69 34.14 3.93
N THR A 515 21.24 33.31 4.88
CA THR A 515 20.68 33.77 6.15
C THR A 515 21.74 34.46 7.02
N GLN A 516 22.98 33.95 7.04
CA GLN A 516 24.11 34.58 7.73
C GLN A 516 24.46 35.96 7.12
N GLN A 517 24.43 36.07 5.78
CA GLN A 517 24.64 37.36 5.11
C GLN A 517 23.54 38.36 5.45
N ALA A 518 22.28 37.94 5.47
CA ALA A 518 21.14 38.76 5.84
C ALA A 518 21.22 39.20 7.33
N TYR A 519 21.62 38.30 8.20
CA TYR A 519 21.88 38.62 9.62
C TYR A 519 22.96 39.66 9.76
N SER A 520 24.11 39.52 9.08
CA SER A 520 25.21 40.47 9.10
C SER A 520 24.79 41.85 8.55
N ALA A 521 23.97 41.88 7.49
CA ALA A 521 23.43 43.14 6.95
C ALA A 521 22.58 43.89 7.98
N ASN A 522 21.67 43.20 8.66
CA ASN A 522 20.84 43.79 9.72
C ASN A 522 21.67 44.30 10.92
N THR A 523 22.75 43.58 11.29
CA THR A 523 23.69 44.06 12.34
C THR A 523 24.38 45.37 11.94
N ARG A 524 24.78 45.51 10.66
CA ARG A 524 25.37 46.76 10.14
C ARG A 524 24.38 47.94 10.22
N ILE A 525 23.09 47.69 9.92
CA ILE A 525 22.07 48.72 10.04
C ILE A 525 21.99 49.23 11.50
N ILE A 526 22.03 48.35 12.48
CA ILE A 526 22.00 48.72 13.91
C ILE A 526 23.23 49.52 14.28
N THR A 527 24.43 49.09 13.89
CA THR A 527 25.68 49.82 14.20
C THR A 527 25.70 51.20 13.55
N THR A 528 25.24 51.33 12.31
CA THR A 528 25.12 52.64 11.63
C THR A 528 24.09 53.53 12.30
N ALA A 529 22.94 52.98 12.72
CA ALA A 529 21.91 53.74 13.44
C ALA A 529 22.43 54.21 14.80
N GLN A 530 23.23 53.41 15.52
CA GLN A 530 23.88 53.83 16.78
C GLN A 530 24.89 54.94 16.57
N GLN A 531 25.70 54.88 15.48
CA GLN A 531 26.63 55.98 15.14
C GLN A 531 25.90 57.28 14.84
N MET A 532 24.82 57.23 14.04
CA MET A 532 24.00 58.43 13.77
C MET A 532 23.40 59.01 15.04
N LEU A 533 22.96 58.19 15.99
CA LEU A 533 22.48 58.68 17.29
C LEU A 533 23.58 59.38 18.10
N GLN A 534 24.80 58.81 18.10
CA GLN A 534 25.96 59.42 18.76
C GLN A 534 26.32 60.74 18.11
N ASP A 535 26.33 60.84 16.79
CA ASP A 535 26.61 62.08 16.06
C ASP A 535 25.58 63.19 16.37
N VAL A 536 24.27 62.79 16.38
CA VAL A 536 23.22 63.78 16.82
C VAL A 536 23.40 64.23 18.24
N MET A 537 23.73 63.34 19.18
CA MET A 537 23.99 63.71 20.57
C MET A 537 25.23 64.64 20.72
N ASN A 538 26.25 64.45 19.88
CA ASN A 538 27.44 65.27 19.83
C ASN A 538 27.16 66.68 19.26
N ILE A 539 26.19 66.81 18.33
CA ILE A 539 25.78 68.12 17.75
C ILE A 539 24.95 68.94 18.76
N VAL A 540 24.19 68.30 19.64
CA VAL A 540 23.32 68.93 20.63
C VAL A 540 24.12 69.41 21.90
N ARG A 541 25.36 69.02 22.04
CA ARG A 541 26.27 69.41 23.12
C ARG A 541 27.11 70.61 22.71
#